data_06f9491794b8d00df1a1cf70de7ad0db
#
_entry.id   06f9491794b8d00df1a1cf70de7ad0db
#
_cell.length_a   1.000
_cell.length_b   1.000
_cell.length_c   1.000
_cell.angle_alpha   90.00
_cell.angle_beta   90.00
_cell.angle_gamma   90.00
#
_symmetry.space_group_name_H-M   'P 1'
#
loop_
_entity.id
_entity.type
_entity.pdbx_description
1 polymer ?
#
loop_
_entity_poly.entity_id
_entity_poly.type
_entity_poly.pdbx_seq_one_letter_code
_entity_poly.pdbx_strand_id
1 'polypeptide(L)'
;MSATGRAVTRPARSGGRTRLLWAVLVVLLAAAAFPAWLGRWPQDAGETYDATGLWIGTASMVAIATVLGTWRVGVWVGPLLALVAFTVTMTWVVMSTGDDPQTPLAVAVFFVVAAMGISVLAAVTAAVRYLLLQRRRSH
;
A
#
# COMPACT_ATOMS: atom_id res chain seq x y z
N MET A 1 -42.78 -42.03 -2.66
CA MET A 1 -42.49 -40.61 -2.86
C MET A 1 -41.19 -40.29 -2.10
N SER A 2 -40.05 -40.35 -2.77
CA SER A 2 -38.73 -40.16 -2.15
C SER A 2 -38.28 -38.72 -2.41
N ALA A 3 -38.31 -37.87 -1.38
CA ALA A 3 -37.76 -36.54 -1.41
C ALA A 3 -36.23 -36.63 -1.21
N THR A 4 -35.50 -36.63 -2.31
CA THR A 4 -34.02 -36.47 -2.31
C THR A 4 -33.70 -35.03 -1.97
N GLY A 5 -33.44 -34.76 -0.68
CA GLY A 5 -32.92 -33.50 -0.21
C GLY A 5 -31.55 -33.27 -0.81
N ARG A 6 -31.45 -32.42 -1.84
CA ARG A 6 -30.14 -31.89 -2.31
C ARG A 6 -29.52 -31.07 -1.20
N ALA A 7 -28.51 -31.64 -0.55
CA ALA A 7 -27.62 -30.89 0.32
C ALA A 7 -26.95 -29.79 -0.49
N VAL A 8 -27.37 -28.54 -0.29
CA VAL A 8 -26.70 -27.36 -0.84
C VAL A 8 -25.37 -27.25 -0.11
N THR A 9 -24.32 -27.80 -0.69
CA THR A 9 -22.93 -27.59 -0.25
C THR A 9 -22.61 -26.11 -0.42
N ARG A 10 -22.65 -25.36 0.70
CA ARG A 10 -22.16 -23.98 0.74
C ARG A 10 -20.69 -23.97 0.31
N PRO A 11 -20.30 -23.18 -0.72
CA PRO A 11 -18.91 -23.09 -1.12
C PRO A 11 -18.09 -22.57 0.07
N ALA A 12 -17.01 -23.29 0.38
CA ALA A 12 -16.13 -23.02 1.49
C ALA A 12 -15.64 -21.55 1.50
N ARG A 13 -15.70 -20.92 2.67
CA ARG A 13 -15.23 -19.55 2.98
C ARG A 13 -13.69 -19.39 2.87
N SER A 14 -13.06 -19.89 1.82
CA SER A 14 -11.61 -19.74 1.60
C SER A 14 -11.20 -18.30 1.22
N GLY A 15 -12.14 -17.48 0.71
CA GLY A 15 -11.83 -16.12 0.27
C GLY A 15 -11.44 -15.13 1.38
N GLY A 16 -11.86 -15.35 2.63
CA GLY A 16 -11.54 -14.46 3.75
C GLY A 16 -10.07 -14.55 4.20
N ARG A 17 -9.56 -15.76 4.37
CA ARG A 17 -8.17 -16.01 4.78
C ARG A 17 -7.16 -15.47 3.76
N THR A 18 -7.45 -15.69 2.48
CA THR A 18 -6.59 -15.19 1.39
C THR A 18 -6.57 -13.66 1.34
N ARG A 19 -7.71 -12.99 1.53
CA ARG A 19 -7.76 -11.51 1.61
C ARG A 19 -6.99 -10.98 2.81
N LEU A 20 -7.08 -11.64 3.96
CA LEU A 20 -6.35 -11.25 5.16
C LEU A 20 -4.83 -11.36 4.93
N LEU A 21 -4.35 -12.45 4.35
CA LEU A 21 -2.93 -12.63 4.02
C LEU A 21 -2.44 -11.53 3.08
N TRP A 22 -3.21 -11.18 2.05
CA TRP A 22 -2.86 -10.06 1.17
C TRP A 22 -2.88 -8.72 1.87
N ALA A 23 -3.82 -8.48 2.78
CA ALA A 23 -3.86 -7.26 3.58
C ALA A 23 -2.61 -7.13 4.46
N VAL A 24 -2.22 -8.21 5.15
CA VAL A 24 -0.99 -8.25 5.96
C VAL A 24 0.25 -7.99 5.10
N LEU A 25 0.35 -8.63 3.92
CA LEU A 25 1.46 -8.41 2.99
C LEU A 25 1.56 -6.95 2.54
N VAL A 26 0.43 -6.33 2.19
CA VAL A 26 0.36 -4.90 1.79
C VAL A 26 0.83 -4.01 2.93
N VAL A 27 0.37 -4.25 4.15
CA VAL A 27 0.78 -3.49 5.34
C VAL A 27 2.29 -3.64 5.59
N LEU A 28 2.81 -4.86 5.56
CA LEU A 28 4.24 -5.12 5.77
C LEU A 28 5.11 -4.45 4.69
N LEU A 29 4.69 -4.53 3.43
CA LEU A 29 5.42 -3.93 2.32
C LEU A 29 5.44 -2.40 2.42
N ALA A 30 4.30 -1.79 2.72
CA ALA A 30 4.18 -0.35 2.88
C ALA A 30 4.92 0.16 4.13
N ALA A 31 4.83 -0.57 5.25
CA ALA A 31 5.56 -0.23 6.48
C ALA A 31 7.07 -0.36 6.33
N ALA A 32 7.55 -1.36 5.58
CA ALA A 32 8.97 -1.55 5.33
C ALA A 32 9.56 -0.55 4.32
N ALA A 33 8.74 0.11 3.51
CA ALA A 33 9.20 0.97 2.43
C ALA A 33 10.13 2.09 2.92
N PHE A 34 9.71 2.80 3.97
CA PHE A 34 10.49 3.90 4.52
C PHE A 34 11.81 3.45 5.19
N PRO A 35 11.80 2.53 6.17
CA PRO A 35 13.03 2.12 6.84
C PRO A 35 13.96 1.33 5.92
N ALA A 36 13.46 0.60 4.92
CA ALA A 36 14.29 -0.16 4.01
C ALA A 36 15.16 0.72 3.10
N TRP A 37 14.66 1.88 2.72
CA TRP A 37 15.33 2.78 1.79
C TRP A 37 15.78 4.06 2.46
N LEU A 38 14.87 4.88 2.94
CA LEU A 38 15.20 6.18 3.55
C LEU A 38 15.85 6.04 4.92
N GLY A 39 15.59 4.97 5.67
CA GLY A 39 16.29 4.66 6.92
C GLY A 39 17.77 4.32 6.74
N ARG A 40 18.24 4.14 5.50
CA ARG A 40 19.66 3.96 5.15
C ARG A 40 20.37 5.26 4.81
N TRP A 41 19.72 6.40 5.01
CA TRP A 41 20.33 7.69 4.79
C TRP A 41 21.58 7.82 5.66
N PRO A 42 22.78 8.10 5.08
CA PRO A 42 23.99 8.27 5.87
C PRO A 42 23.83 9.53 6.73
N GLN A 43 24.01 9.38 8.04
CA GLN A 43 23.88 10.51 8.98
C GLN A 43 24.97 11.57 8.77
N ASP A 44 26.10 11.16 8.19
CA ASP A 44 27.25 12.03 7.88
C ASP A 44 27.21 12.60 6.44
N ALA A 45 26.13 12.35 5.70
CA ALA A 45 25.99 12.86 4.33
C ALA A 45 25.81 14.37 4.37
N GLY A 46 26.78 15.09 3.82
CA GLY A 46 26.68 16.54 3.61
C GLY A 46 25.55 16.89 2.63
N GLU A 47 25.29 18.17 2.44
CA GLU A 47 24.21 18.72 1.58
C GLU A 47 24.24 18.24 0.12
N THR A 48 25.33 17.64 -0.34
CA THR A 48 25.54 17.15 -1.72
C THR A 48 25.15 15.68 -1.93
N TYR A 49 24.61 14.99 -0.90
CA TYR A 49 24.20 13.59 -1.05
C TYR A 49 22.97 13.43 -1.95
N ASP A 50 23.13 12.69 -3.04
CA ASP A 50 22.02 12.38 -3.94
C ASP A 50 21.17 11.22 -3.40
N ALA A 51 20.06 11.56 -2.76
CA ALA A 51 19.10 10.61 -2.21
C ALA A 51 18.07 10.08 -3.24
N THR A 52 18.17 10.45 -4.50
CA THR A 52 17.20 10.12 -5.55
C THR A 52 16.88 8.62 -5.60
N GLY A 53 17.93 7.78 -5.50
CA GLY A 53 17.76 6.32 -5.50
C GLY A 53 16.93 5.81 -4.30
N LEU A 54 17.11 6.40 -3.12
CA LEU A 54 16.36 6.04 -1.91
C LEU A 54 14.89 6.43 -2.03
N TRP A 55 14.59 7.59 -2.58
CA TRP A 55 13.24 8.06 -2.84
C TRP A 55 12.53 7.20 -3.89
N ILE A 56 13.21 6.85 -4.99
CA ILE A 56 12.67 5.97 -6.03
C ILE A 56 12.37 4.59 -5.44
N GLY A 57 13.25 4.03 -4.62
CA GLY A 57 13.04 2.74 -3.96
C GLY A 57 11.82 2.76 -3.04
N THR A 58 11.70 3.77 -2.19
CA THR A 58 10.55 3.95 -1.29
C THR A 58 9.24 4.08 -2.08
N ALA A 59 9.22 4.96 -3.10
CA ALA A 59 8.04 5.18 -3.94
C ALA A 59 7.63 3.90 -4.69
N SER A 60 8.59 3.13 -5.18
CA SER A 60 8.33 1.86 -5.87
C SER A 60 7.70 0.82 -4.94
N MET A 61 8.18 0.67 -3.72
CA MET A 61 7.60 -0.25 -2.73
C MET A 61 6.17 0.14 -2.36
N VAL A 62 5.91 1.43 -2.12
CA VAL A 62 4.57 1.94 -1.83
C VAL A 62 3.64 1.76 -3.03
N ALA A 63 4.13 1.99 -4.25
CA ALA A 63 3.37 1.75 -5.47
C ALA A 63 2.98 0.29 -5.63
N ILE A 64 3.91 -0.64 -5.44
CA ILE A 64 3.65 -2.09 -5.48
C ILE A 64 2.62 -2.48 -4.43
N ALA A 65 2.77 -2.00 -3.19
CA ALA A 65 1.81 -2.26 -2.10
C ALA A 65 0.40 -1.75 -2.46
N THR A 66 0.31 -0.55 -3.06
CA THR A 66 -0.97 0.05 -3.48
C THR A 66 -1.64 -0.76 -4.59
N VAL A 67 -0.89 -1.15 -5.62
CA VAL A 67 -1.40 -1.96 -6.73
C VAL A 67 -1.88 -3.31 -6.23
N LEU A 68 -1.06 -4.04 -5.48
CA LEU A 68 -1.43 -5.33 -4.90
C LEU A 68 -2.65 -5.21 -3.99
N GLY A 69 -2.70 -4.17 -3.14
CA GLY A 69 -3.83 -3.89 -2.26
C GLY A 69 -5.12 -3.67 -3.03
N THR A 70 -5.08 -2.85 -4.07
CA THR A 70 -6.23 -2.56 -4.94
C THR A 70 -6.74 -3.81 -5.64
N TRP A 71 -5.85 -4.67 -6.11
CA TRP A 71 -6.22 -5.89 -6.85
C TRP A 71 -6.72 -7.03 -5.96
N ARG A 72 -6.10 -7.24 -4.80
CA ARG A 72 -6.30 -8.43 -3.96
C ARG A 72 -7.18 -8.18 -2.75
N VAL A 73 -7.08 -7.01 -2.14
CA VAL A 73 -7.83 -6.67 -0.93
C VAL A 73 -9.11 -5.91 -1.28
N GLY A 74 -9.00 -4.88 -2.09
CA GLY A 74 -10.12 -4.07 -2.57
C GLY A 74 -9.71 -2.67 -2.96
N VAL A 75 -10.53 -2.05 -3.81
CA VAL A 75 -10.23 -0.75 -4.43
C VAL A 75 -10.05 0.37 -3.40
N TRP A 76 -10.77 0.32 -2.29
CA TRP A 76 -10.69 1.34 -1.22
C TRP A 76 -9.82 0.88 -0.04
N VAL A 77 -9.97 -0.37 0.37
CA VAL A 77 -9.31 -0.90 1.58
C VAL A 77 -7.80 -1.05 1.36
N GLY A 78 -7.38 -1.55 0.21
CA GLY A 78 -5.97 -1.78 -0.08
C GLY A 78 -5.12 -0.51 -0.05
N PRO A 79 -5.48 0.54 -0.83
CA PRO A 79 -4.76 1.83 -0.80
C PRO A 79 -4.79 2.50 0.57
N LEU A 80 -5.90 2.43 1.30
CA LEU A 80 -6.01 2.98 2.64
C LEU A 80 -5.05 2.30 3.62
N LEU A 81 -4.96 0.97 3.57
CA LEU A 81 -4.02 0.20 4.39
C LEU A 81 -2.57 0.56 4.07
N ALA A 82 -2.22 0.69 2.80
CA ALA A 82 -0.89 1.10 2.37
C ALA A 82 -0.53 2.51 2.86
N LEU A 83 -1.47 3.47 2.74
CA LEU A 83 -1.28 4.84 3.20
C LEU A 83 -1.08 4.90 4.73
N VAL A 84 -1.95 4.25 5.49
CA VAL A 84 -1.88 4.24 6.96
C VAL A 84 -0.58 3.59 7.42
N ALA A 85 -0.24 2.41 6.90
CA ALA A 85 0.96 1.69 7.28
C ALA A 85 2.24 2.50 6.97
N PHE A 86 2.33 3.08 5.78
CA PHE A 86 3.44 3.94 5.39
C PHE A 86 3.56 5.17 6.27
N THR A 87 2.44 5.88 6.50
CA THR A 87 2.43 7.12 7.30
C THR A 87 2.80 6.85 8.76
N VAL A 88 2.24 5.81 9.36
CA VAL A 88 2.57 5.44 10.75
C VAL A 88 4.05 5.13 10.90
N THR A 89 4.61 4.31 10.00
CA THR A 89 6.02 3.94 10.06
C THR A 89 6.93 5.14 9.80
N MET A 90 6.61 5.95 8.79
CA MET A 90 7.34 7.18 8.49
C MET A 90 7.33 8.14 9.69
N THR A 91 6.16 8.39 10.27
CA THR A 91 6.02 9.27 11.44
C THR A 91 6.82 8.74 12.61
N TRP A 92 6.74 7.43 12.89
CA TRP A 92 7.51 6.80 13.94
C TRP A 92 9.02 7.00 13.77
N VAL A 93 9.55 6.68 12.58
CA VAL A 93 10.99 6.80 12.31
C VAL A 93 11.44 8.26 12.40
N VAL A 94 10.72 9.18 11.76
CA VAL A 94 11.10 10.61 11.74
C VAL A 94 11.02 11.22 13.14
N MET A 95 9.98 10.90 13.92
CA MET A 95 9.85 11.39 15.30
C MET A 95 10.87 10.78 16.26
N SER A 96 11.34 9.56 15.98
CA SER A 96 12.36 8.91 16.83
C SER A 96 13.79 9.38 16.53
N THR A 97 14.03 10.00 15.36
CA THR A 97 15.36 10.41 14.92
C THR A 97 15.59 11.93 14.92
N GLY A 98 14.55 12.75 15.08
CA GLY A 98 14.65 14.19 14.91
C GLY A 98 14.14 14.98 16.11
N ASP A 99 15.00 15.85 16.65
CA ASP A 99 14.64 16.91 17.64
C ASP A 99 14.34 18.26 16.94
N ASP A 100 14.24 18.26 15.59
CA ASP A 100 14.03 19.49 14.83
C ASP A 100 12.54 19.96 14.92
N PRO A 101 12.26 21.21 15.31
CA PRO A 101 10.92 21.76 15.39
C PRO A 101 10.17 21.80 14.04
N GLN A 102 10.86 21.66 12.91
CA GLN A 102 10.24 21.57 11.57
C GLN A 102 9.75 20.17 11.21
N THR A 103 10.13 19.13 11.97
CA THR A 103 9.77 17.75 11.72
C THR A 103 8.27 17.50 11.55
N PRO A 104 7.36 18.05 12.38
CA PRO A 104 5.92 17.85 12.21
C PRO A 104 5.37 18.42 10.89
N LEU A 105 5.91 19.56 10.42
CA LEU A 105 5.52 20.14 9.15
C LEU A 105 5.97 19.28 7.97
N ALA A 106 7.19 18.78 8.01
CA ALA A 106 7.72 17.88 7.00
C ALA A 106 6.86 16.60 6.90
N VAL A 107 6.51 15.97 8.03
CA VAL A 107 5.62 14.81 8.08
C VAL A 107 4.27 15.10 7.46
N ALA A 108 3.67 16.28 7.76
CA ALA A 108 2.38 16.66 7.18
C ALA A 108 2.46 16.82 5.65
N VAL A 109 3.50 17.46 5.12
CA VAL A 109 3.70 17.62 3.68
C VAL A 109 3.88 16.25 3.01
N PHE A 110 4.71 15.38 3.56
CA PHE A 110 4.90 14.01 3.04
C PHE A 110 3.62 13.18 3.07
N PHE A 111 2.81 13.32 4.12
CA PHE A 111 1.51 12.67 4.18
C PHE A 111 0.60 13.09 3.02
N VAL A 112 0.50 14.39 2.75
CA VAL A 112 -0.33 14.92 1.64
C VAL A 112 0.17 14.39 0.30
N VAL A 113 1.48 14.45 0.04
CA VAL A 113 2.08 13.97 -1.21
C VAL A 113 1.86 12.46 -1.38
N ALA A 114 2.07 11.67 -0.33
CA ALA A 114 1.84 10.23 -0.35
C ALA A 114 0.35 9.90 -0.58
N ALA A 115 -0.56 10.61 0.08
CA ALA A 115 -2.00 10.43 -0.09
C ALA A 115 -2.45 10.73 -1.53
N MET A 116 -1.94 11.80 -2.13
CA MET A 116 -2.22 12.14 -3.53
C MET A 116 -1.68 11.06 -4.47
N GLY A 117 -0.42 10.67 -4.33
CA GLY A 117 0.21 9.65 -5.17
C GLY A 117 -0.51 8.29 -5.09
N ILE A 118 -0.81 7.82 -3.88
CA ILE A 118 -1.54 6.58 -3.64
C ILE A 118 -2.95 6.65 -4.23
N SER A 119 -3.65 7.77 -4.09
CA SER A 119 -5.00 7.95 -4.62
C SER A 119 -5.03 7.90 -6.15
N VAL A 120 -4.10 8.59 -6.81
CA VAL A 120 -3.97 8.55 -8.28
C VAL A 120 -3.67 7.13 -8.76
N LEU A 121 -2.71 6.45 -8.13
CA LEU A 121 -2.32 5.11 -8.52
C LEU A 121 -3.44 4.10 -8.29
N ALA A 122 -4.20 4.22 -7.20
CA ALA A 122 -5.37 3.41 -6.93
C ALA A 122 -6.47 3.62 -7.98
N ALA A 123 -6.74 4.87 -8.35
CA ALA A 123 -7.72 5.20 -9.39
C ALA A 123 -7.34 4.62 -10.76
N VAL A 124 -6.08 4.77 -11.17
CA VAL A 124 -5.56 4.18 -12.43
C VAL A 124 -5.68 2.65 -12.40
N THR A 125 -5.26 2.03 -11.30
CA THR A 125 -5.33 0.56 -11.14
C THR A 125 -6.77 0.06 -11.19
N ALA A 126 -7.70 0.76 -10.56
CA ALA A 126 -9.13 0.43 -10.58
C ALA A 126 -9.71 0.58 -12.00
N ALA A 127 -9.35 1.65 -12.72
CA ALA A 127 -9.78 1.86 -14.10
C ALA A 127 -9.27 0.75 -15.04
N VAL A 128 -7.99 0.39 -14.94
CA VAL A 128 -7.41 -0.71 -15.72
C VAL A 128 -8.14 -2.03 -15.44
N ARG A 129 -8.38 -2.33 -14.15
CA ARG A 129 -9.12 -3.53 -13.76
C ARG A 129 -10.54 -3.54 -14.35
N TYR A 130 -11.23 -2.42 -14.31
CA TYR A 130 -12.58 -2.29 -14.89
C TYR A 130 -12.58 -2.55 -16.39
N LEU A 131 -11.66 -1.95 -17.13
CA LEU A 131 -11.53 -2.16 -18.58
C LEU A 131 -11.21 -3.61 -18.95
N LEU A 132 -10.33 -4.27 -18.19
CA LEU A 132 -10.01 -5.68 -18.40
C LEU A 132 -11.23 -6.60 -18.17
N LEU A 133 -12.06 -6.29 -17.17
CA LEU A 133 -13.29 -7.04 -16.90
C LEU A 133 -14.36 -6.83 -17.98
N GLN A 134 -14.47 -5.62 -18.52
CA GLN A 134 -15.37 -5.35 -19.64
C GLN A 134 -14.97 -6.13 -20.90
N ARG A 135 -13.70 -6.15 -21.27
CA ARG A 135 -13.20 -6.91 -22.43
C ARG A 135 -13.50 -8.41 -22.34
N ARG A 136 -13.48 -8.98 -21.14
CA ARG A 136 -13.80 -10.40 -20.92
C ARG A 136 -15.30 -10.73 -21.06
N ARG A 137 -16.17 -9.73 -20.97
CA ARG A 137 -17.64 -9.91 -21.14
C ARG A 137 -18.09 -9.76 -22.58
N SER A 138 -17.26 -9.18 -23.46
CA SER A 138 -17.56 -8.97 -24.88
C SER A 138 -17.06 -10.11 -25.80
N HIS A 139 -16.43 -11.12 -25.22
CA HIS A 139 -16.04 -12.39 -25.87
C HIS A 139 -16.75 -13.57 -25.21
#